data_40a5ab9219c15257afdc9b8568cd8f4d
#
_entry.id   40a5ab9219c15257afdc9b8568cd8f4d
#
_cell.length_a   1.000
_cell.length_b   1.000
_cell.length_c   1.000
_cell.angle_alpha   90.00
_cell.angle_beta   90.00
_cell.angle_gamma   90.00
#
_symmetry.space_group_name_H-M   'P 1'
#
loop_
_entity.id
_entity.type
_entity.pdbx_description
1 polymer ?
#
loop_
_entity_poly.entity_id
_entity_poly.type
_entity_poly.pdbx_seq_one_letter_code
_entity_poly.pdbx_strand_id
1 'polypeptide(L)'
;MDFDRVDDFENVEMTYLSFLSRGYIAKNRHIFEKIELTSFSKFVLQSCVYGTPIFKLGNSGSKLLILSGIHGNELPPQVANLKLLNELIGEDLNNTVYFVPFASPKSTMNNERTFNEVDLNRAAHINGSLSNSIIQAIEDLKIDAVGDFHSTAYNSNPGFESVFSSKNPTSESVLIARYISDDVGSEIITYDIAGSQYKGAVEDVSNLRGIPAVTGEVVSPFASVGEGSSEKSLKQMKSFLTYFGF
;
A
#
# COMPACT_ATOMS: atom_id res chain seq x y z
N MET A 1 16.48 7.70 -6.52
CA MET A 1 16.56 6.90 -5.26
C MET A 1 17.52 5.76 -5.49
N ASP A 2 18.48 5.57 -4.59
CA ASP A 2 19.41 4.45 -4.64
C ASP A 2 18.86 3.32 -3.74
N PHE A 3 18.88 2.10 -4.27
CA PHE A 3 18.45 0.89 -3.57
C PHE A 3 19.65 0.04 -3.22
N ASP A 4 19.75 -0.39 -1.98
CA ASP A 4 20.76 -1.31 -1.52
C ASP A 4 20.21 -2.76 -1.61
N ARG A 5 21.07 -3.67 -2.08
CA ARG A 5 20.75 -5.11 -2.07
C ARG A 5 20.67 -5.60 -0.63
N VAL A 6 19.70 -6.46 -0.34
CA VAL A 6 19.58 -7.11 0.96
C VAL A 6 20.26 -8.48 0.88
N ASP A 7 21.49 -8.59 1.40
CA ASP A 7 22.37 -9.74 1.18
C ASP A 7 21.78 -11.10 1.61
N ASP A 8 20.93 -11.09 2.64
CA ASP A 8 20.32 -12.31 3.17
C ASP A 8 19.09 -12.81 2.37
N PHE A 9 18.61 -12.04 1.37
CA PHE A 9 17.39 -12.36 0.64
C PHE A 9 17.58 -12.18 -0.87
N GLU A 10 17.34 -13.26 -1.59
CA GLU A 10 17.53 -13.28 -3.05
C GLU A 10 16.55 -12.30 -3.75
N ASN A 11 17.10 -11.52 -4.70
CA ASN A 11 16.36 -10.55 -5.51
C ASN A 11 15.62 -9.45 -4.75
N VAL A 12 16.00 -9.15 -3.51
CA VAL A 12 15.44 -8.06 -2.72
C VAL A 12 16.40 -6.88 -2.67
N GLU A 13 15.90 -5.71 -3.04
CA GLU A 13 16.56 -4.42 -2.83
C GLU A 13 15.69 -3.55 -1.93
N MET A 14 16.27 -2.66 -1.13
CA MET A 14 15.52 -1.75 -0.28
C MET A 14 16.16 -0.36 -0.16
N THR A 15 15.34 0.62 0.13
CA THR A 15 15.75 1.96 0.59
C THR A 15 14.70 2.53 1.54
N TYR A 16 14.87 3.76 1.99
CA TYR A 16 13.92 4.43 2.88
C TYR A 16 13.24 5.62 2.17
N LEU A 17 11.91 5.66 2.23
CA LEU A 17 11.12 6.81 1.80
C LEU A 17 11.24 7.98 2.79
N SER A 18 11.32 7.67 4.07
CA SER A 18 11.41 8.67 5.13
C SER A 18 12.01 8.06 6.40
N PHE A 19 12.84 8.82 7.08
CA PHE A 19 13.34 8.49 8.42
C PHE A 19 12.51 9.13 9.55
N LEU A 20 11.47 9.91 9.20
CA LEU A 20 10.63 10.62 10.19
C LEU A 20 9.56 9.73 10.82
N SER A 21 9.15 8.69 10.10
CA SER A 21 8.00 7.83 10.44
C SER A 21 8.35 6.58 11.28
N ARG A 22 9.58 6.50 11.76
CA ARG A 22 10.12 5.33 12.48
C ARG A 22 9.19 4.83 13.58
N GLY A 23 8.97 3.50 13.63
CA GLY A 23 8.09 2.86 14.61
C GLY A 23 8.45 1.40 14.89
N TYR A 24 8.35 0.99 16.15
CA TYR A 24 8.53 -0.40 16.56
C TYR A 24 7.19 -1.15 16.50
N ILE A 25 6.84 -1.65 15.31
CA ILE A 25 5.53 -2.25 14.99
C ILE A 25 5.17 -3.39 15.93
N ALA A 26 6.15 -4.18 16.39
CA ALA A 26 5.90 -5.26 17.34
C ALA A 26 5.30 -4.82 18.69
N LYS A 27 5.29 -3.52 18.99
CA LYS A 27 4.57 -2.94 20.13
C LYS A 27 3.05 -2.99 19.95
N ASN A 28 2.56 -2.95 18.72
CA ASN A 28 1.14 -3.10 18.40
C ASN A 28 0.81 -4.61 18.30
N ARG A 29 0.27 -5.17 19.38
CA ARG A 29 -0.07 -6.60 19.44
C ARG A 29 -1.18 -6.99 18.45
N HIS A 30 -2.11 -6.08 18.12
CA HIS A 30 -3.23 -6.37 17.23
C HIS A 30 -2.77 -6.73 15.80
N ILE A 31 -1.65 -6.16 15.34
CA ILE A 31 -1.07 -6.54 14.07
C ILE A 31 0.02 -7.60 14.23
N PHE A 32 0.88 -7.49 15.25
CA PHE A 32 2.04 -8.36 15.42
C PHE A 32 1.67 -9.84 15.52
N GLU A 33 0.58 -10.16 16.23
CA GLU A 33 0.05 -11.52 16.40
C GLU A 33 -0.54 -12.11 15.10
N LYS A 34 -0.74 -11.28 14.08
CA LYS A 34 -1.27 -11.68 12.76
C LYS A 34 -0.19 -11.82 11.69
N ILE A 35 1.03 -11.37 11.97
CA ILE A 35 2.16 -11.48 11.06
C ILE A 35 2.84 -12.85 11.23
N GLU A 36 3.02 -13.55 10.12
CA GLU A 36 3.90 -14.71 10.09
C GLU A 36 5.36 -14.26 10.23
N LEU A 37 6.02 -14.68 11.31
CA LEU A 37 7.36 -14.23 11.66
C LEU A 37 8.44 -15.05 10.92
N THR A 38 8.48 -14.95 9.61
CA THR A 38 9.61 -15.44 8.80
C THR A 38 10.88 -14.61 9.10
N SER A 39 12.03 -15.07 8.61
CA SER A 39 13.26 -14.27 8.71
C SER A 39 13.11 -12.91 8.01
N PHE A 40 12.45 -12.89 6.87
CA PHE A 40 12.23 -11.66 6.12
C PHE A 40 11.20 -10.74 6.79
N SER A 41 10.09 -11.28 7.31
CA SER A 41 9.14 -10.47 8.10
C SER A 41 9.82 -9.78 9.29
N LYS A 42 10.70 -10.48 9.99
CA LYS A 42 11.49 -9.89 11.08
C LYS A 42 12.40 -8.77 10.60
N PHE A 43 13.06 -8.96 9.44
CA PHE A 43 13.88 -7.94 8.80
C PHE A 43 13.06 -6.69 8.45
N VAL A 44 11.87 -6.87 7.81
CA VAL A 44 10.96 -5.75 7.49
C VAL A 44 10.53 -5.00 8.75
N LEU A 45 10.11 -5.71 9.79
CA LEU A 45 9.72 -5.10 11.07
C LEU A 45 10.87 -4.34 11.73
N GLN A 46 12.10 -4.86 11.64
CA GLN A 46 13.30 -4.19 12.14
C GLN A 46 13.62 -2.93 11.31
N SER A 47 13.48 -2.99 9.99
CA SER A 47 13.69 -1.83 9.12
C SER A 47 12.73 -0.68 9.47
N CYS A 48 11.49 -0.98 9.86
CA CYS A 48 10.51 0.02 10.30
C CYS A 48 10.94 0.84 11.53
N VAL A 49 11.88 0.33 12.33
CA VAL A 49 12.45 1.06 13.49
C VAL A 49 13.27 2.28 13.02
N TYR A 50 13.77 2.25 11.80
CA TYR A 50 14.59 3.33 11.23
C TYR A 50 13.79 4.29 10.36
N GLY A 51 12.63 3.88 9.82
CA GLY A 51 11.83 4.73 8.93
C GLY A 51 10.75 3.96 8.19
N THR A 52 10.27 4.53 7.08
CA THR A 52 9.40 3.85 6.12
C THR A 52 10.26 3.15 5.06
N PRO A 53 10.44 1.84 5.12
CA PRO A 53 11.17 1.11 4.09
C PRO A 53 10.31 0.92 2.85
N ILE A 54 10.94 0.95 1.68
CA ILE A 54 10.41 0.50 0.41
C ILE A 54 11.27 -0.62 -0.12
N PHE A 55 10.65 -1.73 -0.51
CA PHE A 55 11.30 -2.92 -1.04
C PHE A 55 11.05 -3.02 -2.53
N LYS A 56 12.03 -3.47 -3.28
CA LYS A 56 11.95 -3.68 -4.72
C LYS A 56 12.26 -5.14 -5.04
N LEU A 57 11.40 -5.78 -5.84
CA LEU A 57 11.56 -7.11 -6.41
C LEU A 57 11.42 -7.03 -7.93
N GLY A 58 12.23 -7.83 -8.62
CA GLY A 58 12.26 -7.84 -10.09
C GLY A 58 12.97 -6.63 -10.72
N ASN A 59 13.28 -6.74 -12.00
CA ASN A 59 14.07 -5.73 -12.74
C ASN A 59 13.58 -5.55 -14.19
N SER A 60 12.36 -5.97 -14.49
CA SER A 60 11.80 -5.98 -15.86
C SER A 60 10.37 -5.48 -15.89
N GLY A 61 9.79 -5.37 -17.06
CA GLY A 61 8.37 -5.09 -17.27
C GLY A 61 7.86 -3.78 -16.69
N SER A 62 6.59 -3.78 -16.34
CA SER A 62 5.93 -2.63 -15.70
C SER A 62 6.42 -2.44 -14.25
N LYS A 63 6.49 -1.19 -13.82
CA LYS A 63 6.86 -0.79 -12.46
C LYS A 63 5.61 -0.54 -11.64
N LEU A 64 5.33 -1.40 -10.69
CA LEU A 64 4.10 -1.39 -9.91
C LEU A 64 4.39 -1.07 -8.44
N LEU A 65 3.53 -0.32 -7.78
CA LEU A 65 3.64 -0.05 -6.34
C LEU A 65 2.45 -0.67 -5.60
N ILE A 66 2.74 -1.51 -4.61
CA ILE A 66 1.79 -2.01 -3.61
C ILE A 66 2.03 -1.24 -2.31
N LEU A 67 1.07 -0.43 -1.94
CA LEU A 67 1.12 0.46 -0.79
C LEU A 67 0.08 0.07 0.25
N SER A 68 0.43 0.14 1.53
CA SER A 68 -0.49 0.01 2.65
C SER A 68 0.04 0.74 3.89
N GLY A 69 -0.82 0.95 4.89
CA GLY A 69 -0.41 1.57 6.15
C GLY A 69 -0.28 3.10 6.09
N ILE A 70 -0.92 3.76 5.13
CA ILE A 70 -1.15 5.21 5.13
C ILE A 70 -1.89 5.60 6.42
N HIS A 71 -2.92 4.84 6.78
CA HIS A 71 -3.53 4.89 8.09
C HIS A 71 -3.01 3.71 8.94
N GLY A 72 -2.36 4.04 10.06
CA GLY A 72 -1.69 3.03 10.88
C GLY A 72 -2.64 2.07 11.62
N ASN A 73 -3.91 2.43 11.78
CA ASN A 73 -4.95 1.60 12.39
C ASN A 73 -5.76 0.75 11.42
N GLU A 74 -5.42 0.77 10.15
CA GLU A 74 -5.99 -0.09 9.11
C GLU A 74 -5.05 -1.28 8.88
N LEU A 75 -5.18 -2.29 9.74
CA LEU A 75 -4.17 -3.34 9.89
C LEU A 75 -4.21 -4.46 8.83
N PRO A 76 -5.39 -4.89 8.30
CA PRO A 76 -5.47 -6.00 7.36
C PRO A 76 -4.59 -5.87 6.11
N PRO A 77 -4.59 -4.72 5.38
CA PRO A 77 -3.78 -4.58 4.19
C PRO A 77 -2.27 -4.56 4.50
N GLN A 78 -1.87 -4.13 5.69
CA GLN A 78 -0.47 -4.14 6.10
C GLN A 78 0.04 -5.59 6.30
N VAL A 79 -0.80 -6.45 6.90
CA VAL A 79 -0.51 -7.89 7.03
C VAL A 79 -0.47 -8.54 5.66
N ALA A 80 -1.45 -8.23 4.79
CA ALA A 80 -1.56 -8.77 3.43
C ALA A 80 -0.35 -8.38 2.56
N ASN A 81 0.07 -7.12 2.62
CA ASN A 81 1.21 -6.61 1.85
C ASN A 81 2.52 -7.30 2.28
N LEU A 82 2.77 -7.41 3.59
CA LEU A 82 3.93 -8.13 4.10
C LEU A 82 3.90 -9.61 3.71
N LYS A 83 2.73 -10.25 3.73
CA LYS A 83 2.55 -11.63 3.29
C LYS A 83 2.84 -11.78 1.79
N LEU A 84 2.28 -10.92 0.95
CA LEU A 84 2.53 -10.94 -0.48
C LEU A 84 4.02 -10.76 -0.80
N LEU A 85 4.67 -9.80 -0.14
CA LEU A 85 6.10 -9.55 -0.28
C LEU A 85 6.92 -10.79 0.11
N ASN A 86 6.56 -11.52 1.19
CA ASN A 86 7.21 -12.78 1.55
C ASN A 86 7.00 -13.89 0.51
N GLU A 87 5.81 -13.98 -0.08
CA GLU A 87 5.47 -14.99 -1.09
C GLU A 87 6.27 -14.81 -2.39
N LEU A 88 6.72 -13.58 -2.68
CA LEU A 88 7.37 -13.24 -3.95
C LEU A 88 8.90 -13.21 -3.88
N ILE A 89 9.50 -13.39 -2.71
CA ILE A 89 10.95 -13.49 -2.58
C ILE A 89 11.45 -14.76 -3.27
N GLY A 90 12.46 -14.59 -4.13
CA GLY A 90 13.05 -15.69 -4.88
C GLY A 90 12.27 -16.10 -6.13
N GLU A 91 11.08 -15.52 -6.37
CA GLU A 91 10.32 -15.75 -7.57
C GLU A 91 10.92 -14.96 -8.76
N ASP A 92 10.83 -15.53 -9.96
CA ASP A 92 11.21 -14.85 -11.21
C ASP A 92 10.03 -14.00 -11.69
N LEU A 93 10.16 -12.69 -11.56
CA LEU A 93 9.08 -11.75 -11.83
C LEU A 93 9.21 -11.12 -13.22
N ASN A 94 8.11 -11.13 -13.97
CA ASN A 94 8.01 -10.45 -15.27
C ASN A 94 7.87 -8.92 -15.15
N ASN A 95 7.66 -8.41 -13.94
CA ASN A 95 7.49 -7.00 -13.61
C ASN A 95 8.46 -6.58 -12.50
N THR A 96 8.63 -5.28 -12.33
CA THR A 96 9.29 -4.69 -11.16
C THR A 96 8.22 -4.26 -10.17
N VAL A 97 8.20 -4.85 -8.98
CA VAL A 97 7.21 -4.53 -7.97
C VAL A 97 7.87 -3.87 -6.77
N TYR A 98 7.35 -2.73 -6.40
CA TYR A 98 7.74 -1.99 -5.19
C TYR A 98 6.70 -2.23 -4.11
N PHE A 99 7.16 -2.46 -2.88
CA PHE A 99 6.31 -2.74 -1.72
C PHE A 99 6.58 -1.76 -0.60
N VAL A 100 5.52 -1.18 -0.07
CA VAL A 100 5.52 -0.37 1.15
C VAL A 100 4.48 -0.95 2.10
N PRO A 101 4.82 -1.99 2.90
CA PRO A 101 3.85 -2.64 3.80
C PRO A 101 3.36 -1.73 4.92
N PHE A 102 4.21 -0.81 5.36
CA PHE A 102 3.97 0.09 6.49
C PHE A 102 4.38 1.50 6.11
N ALA A 103 3.48 2.25 5.46
CA ALA A 103 3.76 3.62 5.02
C ALA A 103 4.04 4.57 6.21
N SER A 104 3.37 4.35 7.33
CA SER A 104 3.60 5.08 8.58
C SER A 104 3.85 4.13 9.76
N PRO A 105 5.09 3.59 9.91
CA PRO A 105 5.41 2.66 10.99
C PRO A 105 5.07 3.19 12.39
N LYS A 106 5.24 4.50 12.64
CA LYS A 106 4.88 5.13 13.92
C LYS A 106 3.39 5.07 14.18
N SER A 107 2.57 5.37 13.18
CA SER A 107 1.12 5.30 13.32
C SER A 107 0.65 3.87 13.52
N THR A 108 1.24 2.91 12.79
CA THR A 108 0.97 1.47 12.98
C THR A 108 1.37 1.00 14.37
N MET A 109 2.54 1.39 14.87
CA MET A 109 3.00 1.09 16.23
C MET A 109 2.01 1.55 17.29
N ASN A 110 1.44 2.74 17.11
CA ASN A 110 0.50 3.34 18.06
C ASN A 110 -0.96 2.96 17.79
N ASN A 111 -1.24 2.24 16.70
CA ASN A 111 -2.59 1.91 16.25
C ASN A 111 -3.45 3.15 15.98
N GLU A 112 -2.85 4.16 15.35
CA GLU A 112 -3.44 5.47 15.08
C GLU A 112 -3.72 5.66 13.58
N ARG A 113 -4.82 6.36 13.24
CA ARG A 113 -5.12 6.71 11.87
C ARG A 113 -4.12 7.73 11.30
N THR A 114 -3.80 8.74 12.09
CA THR A 114 -3.00 9.89 11.67
C THR A 114 -1.52 9.73 12.01
N PHE A 115 -0.67 10.47 11.32
CA PHE A 115 0.74 10.65 11.64
C PHE A 115 0.97 12.07 12.15
N ASN A 116 1.36 12.22 13.44
CA ASN A 116 1.52 13.51 14.08
C ASN A 116 0.29 14.42 13.85
N GLU A 117 -0.91 13.88 14.10
CA GLU A 117 -2.21 14.56 13.93
C GLU A 117 -2.61 14.88 12.48
N VAL A 118 -1.80 14.51 11.48
CA VAL A 118 -2.07 14.71 10.05
C VAL A 118 -2.67 13.44 9.45
N ASP A 119 -3.84 13.56 8.80
CA ASP A 119 -4.35 12.51 7.93
C ASP A 119 -3.50 12.47 6.64
N LEU A 120 -2.65 11.44 6.54
CA LEU A 120 -1.73 11.28 5.42
C LEU A 120 -2.46 11.09 4.09
N ASN A 121 -3.69 10.52 4.13
CA ASN A 121 -4.54 10.37 2.95
C ASN A 121 -5.31 11.64 2.58
N ARG A 122 -4.89 12.79 3.12
CA ARG A 122 -5.28 14.15 2.74
C ARG A 122 -4.09 15.06 2.49
N ALA A 123 -2.87 14.54 2.64
CA ALA A 123 -1.64 15.32 2.67
C ALA A 123 -0.65 14.99 1.54
N ALA A 124 -0.96 14.06 0.64
CA ALA A 124 -0.03 13.61 -0.40
C ALA A 124 0.37 14.73 -1.40
N HIS A 125 -0.45 15.78 -1.53
CA HIS A 125 -0.13 16.97 -2.32
C HIS A 125 0.66 18.05 -1.55
N ILE A 126 0.89 17.87 -0.25
CA ILE A 126 1.55 18.85 0.63
C ILE A 126 3.03 18.54 0.71
N ASN A 127 3.88 19.43 0.20
CA ASN A 127 5.33 19.27 0.23
C ASN A 127 5.85 19.06 1.66
N GLY A 128 6.69 18.04 1.83
CA GLY A 128 7.31 17.68 3.11
C GLY A 128 6.42 16.80 4.00
N SER A 129 5.19 16.47 3.61
CA SER A 129 4.42 15.45 4.29
C SER A 129 5.00 14.06 4.00
N LEU A 130 4.75 13.09 4.89
CA LEU A 130 5.18 11.71 4.68
C LEU A 130 4.56 11.10 3.40
N SER A 131 3.28 11.32 3.17
CA SER A 131 2.60 10.85 1.96
C SER A 131 3.09 11.56 0.69
N ASN A 132 3.56 12.81 0.78
CA ASN A 132 4.22 13.48 -0.35
C ASN A 132 5.56 12.83 -0.70
N SER A 133 6.31 12.33 0.28
CA SER A 133 7.54 11.57 -0.01
C SER A 133 7.26 10.29 -0.80
N ILE A 134 6.09 9.67 -0.60
CA ILE A 134 5.63 8.53 -1.40
C ILE A 134 5.34 8.98 -2.84
N ILE A 135 4.65 10.10 -3.03
CA ILE A 135 4.38 10.64 -4.37
C ILE A 135 5.68 10.99 -5.10
N GLN A 136 6.65 11.59 -4.41
CA GLN A 136 7.97 11.86 -5.00
C GLN A 136 8.67 10.57 -5.44
N ALA A 137 8.61 9.51 -4.61
CA ALA A 137 9.17 8.22 -4.98
C ALA A 137 8.47 7.60 -6.20
N ILE A 138 7.14 7.70 -6.28
CA ILE A 138 6.36 7.25 -7.44
C ILE A 138 6.86 7.92 -8.73
N GLU A 139 7.12 9.24 -8.70
CA GLU A 139 7.65 9.98 -9.85
C GLU A 139 9.10 9.64 -10.16
N ASP A 140 9.98 9.64 -9.14
CA ASP A 140 11.42 9.38 -9.30
C ASP A 140 11.70 7.97 -9.84
N LEU A 141 10.96 6.97 -9.36
CA LEU A 141 11.05 5.58 -9.78
C LEU A 141 10.33 5.31 -11.10
N LYS A 142 9.52 6.28 -11.57
CA LYS A 142 8.67 6.14 -12.77
C LYS A 142 7.74 4.95 -12.64
N ILE A 143 6.98 4.92 -11.56
CA ILE A 143 5.96 3.90 -11.31
C ILE A 143 4.87 4.01 -12.38
N ASP A 144 4.50 2.90 -13.00
CA ASP A 144 3.49 2.84 -14.04
C ASP A 144 2.06 2.74 -13.47
N ALA A 145 1.90 2.10 -12.30
CA ALA A 145 0.61 2.03 -11.61
C ALA A 145 0.75 1.84 -10.10
N VAL A 146 -0.24 2.31 -9.34
CA VAL A 146 -0.27 2.27 -7.88
C VAL A 146 -1.53 1.55 -7.38
N GLY A 147 -1.35 0.56 -6.51
CA GLY A 147 -2.39 -0.01 -5.66
C GLY A 147 -2.19 0.44 -4.22
N ASP A 148 -3.08 1.30 -3.71
CA ASP A 148 -3.10 1.75 -2.32
C ASP A 148 -4.19 1.00 -1.56
N PHE A 149 -3.81 0.20 -0.55
CA PHE A 149 -4.73 -0.74 0.10
C PHE A 149 -5.02 -0.33 1.54
N HIS A 150 -6.31 -0.25 1.83
CA HIS A 150 -6.91 0.25 3.06
C HIS A 150 -7.90 -0.74 3.67
N SER A 151 -8.42 -0.41 4.84
CA SER A 151 -9.58 -1.08 5.40
C SER A 151 -10.58 -0.10 5.99
N THR A 152 -11.85 -0.44 5.85
CA THR A 152 -13.01 0.32 6.33
C THR A 152 -13.78 -0.47 7.40
N ALA A 153 -14.42 0.22 8.33
CA ALA A 153 -15.33 -0.43 9.27
C ALA A 153 -16.76 -0.42 8.75
N TYR A 154 -17.60 -1.37 9.15
CA TYR A 154 -19.00 -1.51 8.70
C TYR A 154 -19.84 -0.24 8.78
N ASN A 155 -19.59 0.64 9.76
CA ASN A 155 -20.37 1.86 9.98
C ASN A 155 -19.63 3.12 9.51
N SER A 156 -18.59 2.97 8.68
CA SER A 156 -17.84 4.06 8.09
C SER A 156 -18.11 4.21 6.58
N ASN A 157 -17.46 5.12 5.93
CA ASN A 157 -17.54 5.31 4.47
C ASN A 157 -16.23 4.78 3.84
N PRO A 158 -16.29 3.74 2.97
CA PRO A 158 -17.49 3.16 2.33
C PRO A 158 -18.24 2.13 3.20
N GLY A 159 -17.63 1.50 4.20
CA GLY A 159 -18.27 0.51 5.07
C GLY A 159 -18.54 -0.87 4.43
N PHE A 160 -18.06 -1.08 3.20
CA PHE A 160 -18.12 -2.34 2.45
C PHE A 160 -16.86 -2.54 1.61
N GLU A 161 -16.63 -3.75 1.15
CA GLU A 161 -15.48 -4.08 0.31
C GLU A 161 -15.61 -3.41 -1.05
N SER A 162 -14.61 -2.60 -1.42
CA SER A 162 -14.67 -1.79 -2.62
C SER A 162 -13.30 -1.52 -3.25
N VAL A 163 -13.33 -1.06 -4.49
CA VAL A 163 -12.17 -0.54 -5.19
C VAL A 163 -12.53 0.85 -5.73
N PHE A 164 -11.80 1.86 -5.27
CA PHE A 164 -11.95 3.23 -5.72
C PHE A 164 -11.10 3.48 -6.97
N SER A 165 -11.63 4.32 -7.86
CA SER A 165 -10.94 4.76 -9.06
C SER A 165 -11.48 6.11 -9.54
N SER A 166 -10.75 6.75 -10.45
CA SER A 166 -11.15 8.01 -11.08
C SER A 166 -11.06 7.92 -12.59
N LYS A 167 -12.07 8.48 -13.33
CA LYS A 167 -12.10 8.46 -14.81
C LYS A 167 -11.05 9.39 -15.43
N ASN A 168 -10.83 10.53 -14.80
CA ASN A 168 -9.95 11.57 -15.31
C ASN A 168 -8.93 12.02 -14.26
N PRO A 169 -7.69 12.29 -14.66
CA PRO A 169 -7.14 12.27 -16.02
C PRO A 169 -6.75 10.86 -16.53
N THR A 170 -6.72 9.83 -15.69
CA THR A 170 -6.25 8.47 -16.01
C THR A 170 -7.40 7.46 -16.05
N SER A 171 -8.00 7.24 -17.23
CA SER A 171 -9.10 6.28 -17.37
C SER A 171 -8.68 4.81 -17.11
N GLU A 172 -7.41 4.50 -17.17
CA GLU A 172 -6.88 3.15 -16.91
C GLU A 172 -7.12 2.71 -15.46
N SER A 173 -7.16 3.64 -14.49
CA SER A 173 -7.53 3.32 -13.11
C SER A 173 -8.91 2.66 -12.99
N VAL A 174 -9.86 3.04 -13.87
CA VAL A 174 -11.19 2.40 -13.93
C VAL A 174 -11.11 0.96 -14.46
N LEU A 175 -10.23 0.71 -15.43
CA LEU A 175 -10.02 -0.65 -15.96
C LEU A 175 -9.38 -1.56 -14.92
N ILE A 176 -8.37 -1.07 -14.20
CA ILE A 176 -7.74 -1.77 -13.09
C ILE A 176 -8.77 -2.09 -11.99
N ALA A 177 -9.54 -1.07 -11.56
CA ALA A 177 -10.55 -1.25 -10.52
C ALA A 177 -11.63 -2.27 -10.92
N ARG A 178 -12.07 -2.24 -12.18
CA ARG A 178 -13.03 -3.22 -12.70
C ARG A 178 -12.46 -4.63 -12.70
N TYR A 179 -11.23 -4.80 -13.16
CA TYR A 179 -10.57 -6.10 -13.15
C TYR A 179 -10.50 -6.67 -11.74
N ILE A 180 -10.05 -5.89 -10.76
CA ILE A 180 -10.00 -6.32 -9.35
C ILE A 180 -11.42 -6.66 -8.84
N SER A 181 -12.40 -5.81 -9.10
CA SER A 181 -13.79 -6.00 -8.67
C SER A 181 -14.38 -7.31 -9.22
N ASP A 182 -14.20 -7.55 -10.52
CA ASP A 182 -14.72 -8.75 -11.19
C ASP A 182 -14.04 -10.04 -10.68
N ASP A 183 -12.75 -9.97 -10.31
CA ASP A 183 -11.98 -11.11 -9.83
C ASP A 183 -12.27 -11.46 -8.36
N VAL A 184 -12.43 -10.44 -7.49
CA VAL A 184 -12.55 -10.68 -6.04
C VAL A 184 -13.94 -10.41 -5.47
N GLY A 185 -14.87 -9.86 -6.27
CA GLY A 185 -16.23 -9.55 -5.87
C GLY A 185 -16.38 -8.28 -5.02
N SER A 186 -15.42 -7.35 -5.09
CA SER A 186 -15.53 -6.03 -4.44
C SER A 186 -16.41 -5.09 -5.26
N GLU A 187 -17.11 -4.14 -4.63
CA GLU A 187 -17.85 -3.10 -5.33
C GLU A 187 -16.90 -2.05 -5.94
N ILE A 188 -17.32 -1.41 -7.04
CA ILE A 188 -16.54 -0.32 -7.65
C ILE A 188 -17.12 1.02 -7.22
N ILE A 189 -16.25 1.91 -6.75
CA ILE A 189 -16.57 3.32 -6.51
C ILE A 189 -15.73 4.17 -7.47
N THR A 190 -16.39 4.81 -8.45
CA THR A 190 -15.68 5.57 -9.46
C THR A 190 -16.12 7.03 -9.44
N TYR A 191 -15.14 7.94 -9.38
CA TYR A 191 -15.34 9.38 -9.48
C TYR A 191 -15.02 9.87 -10.90
N ASP A 192 -15.67 10.94 -11.31
CA ASP A 192 -15.44 11.52 -12.65
C ASP A 192 -14.05 12.18 -12.74
N ILE A 193 -13.59 12.79 -11.65
CA ILE A 193 -12.32 13.54 -11.61
C ILE A 193 -11.59 13.15 -10.30
N ALA A 194 -10.31 12.77 -10.41
CA ALA A 194 -9.44 12.53 -9.28
C ALA A 194 -9.35 13.76 -8.36
N GLY A 195 -9.35 13.55 -7.06
CA GLY A 195 -9.28 14.61 -6.05
C GLY A 195 -10.57 15.37 -5.84
N SER A 196 -11.67 15.02 -6.55
CA SER A 196 -12.96 15.68 -6.35
C SER A 196 -13.61 15.37 -5.01
N GLN A 197 -13.35 14.18 -4.46
CA GLN A 197 -13.91 13.70 -3.20
C GLN A 197 -12.87 13.59 -2.08
N TYR A 198 -11.71 13.01 -2.37
CA TYR A 198 -10.65 12.75 -1.37
C TYR A 198 -9.37 13.50 -1.71
N LYS A 199 -9.48 14.82 -1.87
CA LYS A 199 -8.33 15.67 -2.22
C LYS A 199 -7.13 15.37 -1.31
N GLY A 200 -6.02 14.98 -1.95
CA GLY A 200 -4.77 14.69 -1.26
C GLY A 200 -4.62 13.23 -0.79
N ALA A 201 -5.51 12.33 -1.18
CA ALA A 201 -5.26 10.90 -1.12
C ALA A 201 -4.12 10.50 -2.08
N VAL A 202 -3.38 9.44 -1.76
CA VAL A 202 -2.27 8.99 -2.60
C VAL A 202 -2.78 8.56 -3.97
N GLU A 203 -3.88 7.83 -4.03
CA GLU A 203 -4.56 7.42 -5.28
C GLU A 203 -4.93 8.65 -6.12
N ASP A 204 -5.61 9.63 -5.53
CA ASP A 204 -6.06 10.83 -6.23
C ASP A 204 -4.88 11.66 -6.77
N VAL A 205 -3.84 11.86 -5.96
CA VAL A 205 -2.66 12.65 -6.39
C VAL A 205 -1.89 11.92 -7.49
N SER A 206 -1.77 10.60 -7.43
CA SER A 206 -1.15 9.80 -8.49
C SER A 206 -1.93 9.91 -9.80
N ASN A 207 -3.26 9.75 -9.76
CA ASN A 207 -4.12 9.92 -10.94
C ASN A 207 -4.03 11.33 -11.53
N LEU A 208 -4.01 12.39 -10.69
CA LEU A 208 -3.83 13.78 -11.14
C LEU A 208 -2.49 14.03 -11.82
N ARG A 209 -1.49 13.20 -11.55
CA ARG A 209 -0.16 13.23 -12.20
C ARG A 209 -0.06 12.32 -13.41
N GLY A 210 -1.16 11.72 -13.83
CA GLY A 210 -1.23 10.85 -15.00
C GLY A 210 -0.74 9.42 -14.74
N ILE A 211 -0.63 9.01 -13.47
CA ILE A 211 -0.22 7.67 -13.07
C ILE A 211 -1.47 6.92 -12.60
N PRO A 212 -1.91 5.86 -13.30
CA PRO A 212 -3.07 5.07 -12.91
C PRO A 212 -2.95 4.56 -11.48
N ALA A 213 -3.94 4.85 -10.65
CA ALA A 213 -3.95 4.43 -9.27
C ALA A 213 -5.35 4.03 -8.82
N VAL A 214 -5.42 3.03 -7.94
CA VAL A 214 -6.66 2.54 -7.34
C VAL A 214 -6.49 2.42 -5.83
N THR A 215 -7.60 2.58 -5.07
CA THR A 215 -7.63 2.26 -3.65
C THR A 215 -8.50 1.03 -3.42
N GLY A 216 -7.91 -0.04 -2.89
CA GLY A 216 -8.65 -1.23 -2.45
C GLY A 216 -9.04 -1.12 -0.99
N GLU A 217 -10.32 -1.38 -0.68
CA GLU A 217 -10.86 -1.36 0.68
C GLU A 217 -11.41 -2.73 1.06
N VAL A 218 -11.02 -3.23 2.23
CA VAL A 218 -11.61 -4.42 2.82
C VAL A 218 -12.29 -4.10 4.14
N VAL A 219 -13.32 -4.87 4.50
CA VAL A 219 -14.04 -4.60 5.75
C VAL A 219 -13.30 -5.23 6.93
N SER A 220 -13.01 -4.40 7.93
CA SER A 220 -12.44 -4.81 9.22
C SER A 220 -12.76 -3.76 10.28
N PRO A 221 -12.97 -4.12 11.55
CA PRO A 221 -13.01 -3.12 12.60
C PRO A 221 -11.68 -2.34 12.63
N PHE A 222 -11.73 -1.04 12.85
CA PHE A 222 -10.52 -0.24 13.02
C PHE A 222 -9.65 -0.77 14.16
N ALA A 223 -8.35 -0.57 14.04
CA ALA A 223 -7.38 -0.94 15.05
C ALA A 223 -7.28 -2.45 15.33
N SER A 224 -7.82 -3.28 14.44
CA SER A 224 -7.76 -4.75 14.54
C SER A 224 -7.71 -5.40 13.16
N VAL A 225 -7.47 -6.71 13.12
CA VAL A 225 -7.56 -7.53 11.91
C VAL A 225 -8.77 -8.44 12.05
N GLY A 226 -9.84 -8.12 11.33
CA GLY A 226 -11.05 -8.94 11.26
C GLY A 226 -10.78 -10.28 10.58
N GLU A 227 -11.60 -11.28 10.88
CA GLU A 227 -11.49 -12.61 10.27
C GLU A 227 -11.61 -12.52 8.74
N GLY A 228 -10.66 -13.12 8.02
CA GLY A 228 -10.62 -13.14 6.56
C GLY A 228 -10.27 -11.81 5.88
N SER A 229 -10.14 -10.70 6.62
CA SER A 229 -9.90 -9.37 6.03
C SER A 229 -8.51 -9.23 5.37
N SER A 230 -7.48 -9.83 5.96
CA SER A 230 -6.13 -9.84 5.36
C SER A 230 -6.09 -10.69 4.09
N GLU A 231 -6.78 -11.82 4.07
CA GLU A 231 -6.89 -12.71 2.90
C GLU A 231 -7.62 -12.01 1.73
N LYS A 232 -8.65 -11.23 2.03
CA LYS A 232 -9.36 -10.44 1.02
C LYS A 232 -8.49 -9.32 0.46
N SER A 233 -7.76 -8.60 1.32
CA SER A 233 -6.80 -7.58 0.86
C SER A 233 -5.68 -8.19 0.03
N LEU A 234 -5.16 -9.37 0.42
CA LEU A 234 -4.19 -10.12 -0.36
C LEU A 234 -4.71 -10.48 -1.75
N LYS A 235 -5.98 -10.89 -1.87
CA LYS A 235 -6.61 -11.17 -3.15
C LYS A 235 -6.71 -9.91 -4.02
N GLN A 236 -7.12 -8.77 -3.46
CA GLN A 236 -7.13 -7.50 -4.20
C GLN A 236 -5.73 -7.12 -4.70
N MET A 237 -4.69 -7.27 -3.88
CA MET A 237 -3.29 -7.01 -4.27
C MET A 237 -2.82 -7.94 -5.39
N LYS A 238 -3.10 -9.24 -5.28
CA LYS A 238 -2.78 -10.23 -6.32
C LYS A 238 -3.50 -9.94 -7.63
N SER A 239 -4.79 -9.60 -7.55
CA SER A 239 -5.58 -9.22 -8.72
C SER A 239 -5.04 -7.96 -9.39
N PHE A 240 -4.61 -6.94 -8.61
CA PHE A 240 -3.90 -5.79 -9.15
C PHE A 240 -2.65 -6.19 -9.93
N LEU A 241 -1.79 -7.06 -9.39
CA LEU A 241 -0.60 -7.52 -10.08
C LEU A 241 -0.95 -8.34 -11.34
N THR A 242 -1.98 -9.20 -11.26
CA THR A 242 -2.40 -10.05 -12.39
C THR A 242 -2.93 -9.22 -13.57
N TYR A 243 -3.55 -8.05 -13.34
CA TYR A 243 -3.92 -7.11 -14.41
C TYR A 243 -2.72 -6.72 -15.28
N PHE A 244 -1.52 -6.64 -14.71
CA PHE A 244 -0.27 -6.32 -15.39
C PHE A 244 0.52 -7.56 -15.85
N GLY A 245 -0.10 -8.74 -15.90
CA GLY A 245 0.52 -9.97 -16.41
C GLY A 245 1.46 -10.64 -15.41
N PHE A 246 1.17 -10.47 -14.11
CA PHE A 246 1.91 -11.12 -13.02
C PHE A 246 1.44 -12.58 -12.83
#